data_fc769d9ae2401822c7320e7a678425f0
#
_entry.id   fc769d9ae2401822c7320e7a678425f0
#
_cell.length_a   1.000
_cell.length_b   1.000
_cell.length_c   1.000
_cell.angle_alpha   90.00
_cell.angle_beta   90.00
_cell.angle_gamma   90.00
#
_symmetry.space_group_name_H-M   'P 1'
#
loop_
_entity.id
_entity.type
_entity.pdbx_description
1 polymer ?
#
loop_
_entity_poly.entity_id
_entity_poly.type
_entity_poly.pdbx_seq_one_letter_code
_entity_poly.pdbx_strand_id
1 'polypeptide(L)'
;MSKVLYTGGTFDLFHYGHTNFLRQCSKLADKIIVSLNTDEFIQEYKGKTPIMTYSEREQSLMDCKYVHTVVPNSGGADSKPAILEVNPDIIAIGTDWAKKDYYKQMQFTQEWLDDNNILLVYLAYTEGISTTEIKRRINDRL
;
A
#
# COMPACT_ATOMS: atom_id res chain seq x y z
N MET A 1 10.95 -15.47 -15.91
CA MET A 1 11.46 -14.26 -15.24
C MET A 1 10.49 -13.81 -14.16
N SER A 2 11.03 -13.41 -13.03
CA SER A 2 10.21 -12.98 -11.90
C SER A 2 9.68 -11.58 -12.14
N LYS A 3 8.36 -11.39 -11.92
CA LYS A 3 7.76 -10.07 -11.92
C LYS A 3 7.68 -9.54 -10.50
N VAL A 4 7.95 -8.25 -10.35
CA VAL A 4 7.97 -7.55 -9.06
C VAL A 4 6.81 -6.57 -9.02
N LEU A 5 6.03 -6.62 -7.94
CA LEU A 5 4.92 -5.71 -7.70
C LEU A 5 5.21 -4.87 -6.46
N TYR A 6 4.97 -3.58 -6.61
CA TYR A 6 5.10 -2.58 -5.55
C TYR A 6 3.71 -2.10 -5.16
N THR A 7 3.44 -2.00 -3.87
CA THR A 7 2.23 -1.37 -3.36
C THR A 7 2.56 -0.62 -2.07
N GLY A 8 2.01 0.58 -1.93
CA GLY A 8 2.23 1.41 -0.75
C GLY A 8 0.96 1.52 0.09
N GLY A 9 1.13 1.71 1.38
CA GLY A 9 -0.02 1.90 2.25
C GLY A 9 0.33 1.95 3.72
N THR A 10 -0.69 2.11 4.55
CA THR A 10 -0.58 2.20 6.00
C THR A 10 -0.80 0.84 6.68
N PHE A 11 -1.74 0.05 6.21
CA PHE A 11 -2.06 -1.29 6.70
C PHE A 11 -2.31 -1.32 8.21
N ASP A 12 -3.04 -0.33 8.73
CA ASP A 12 -3.38 -0.25 10.14
C ASP A 12 -4.50 -1.24 10.47
N LEU A 13 -4.44 -1.84 11.66
CA LEU A 13 -5.41 -2.86 12.10
C LEU A 13 -5.57 -3.97 11.05
N PHE A 14 -4.46 -4.58 10.67
CA PHE A 14 -4.37 -5.55 9.58
C PHE A 14 -5.56 -6.52 9.59
N HIS A 15 -6.30 -6.60 8.49
CA HIS A 15 -7.57 -7.31 8.43
C HIS A 15 -7.75 -8.05 7.11
N TYR A 16 -8.88 -8.74 6.97
CA TYR A 16 -9.22 -9.54 5.79
C TYR A 16 -9.15 -8.74 4.47
N GLY A 17 -9.57 -7.48 4.49
CA GLY A 17 -9.49 -6.63 3.31
C GLY A 17 -8.06 -6.45 2.82
N HIS A 18 -7.12 -6.27 3.75
CA HIS A 18 -5.69 -6.18 3.43
C HIS A 18 -5.17 -7.49 2.84
N THR A 19 -5.47 -8.62 3.47
CA THR A 19 -4.99 -9.92 2.98
C THR A 19 -5.59 -10.26 1.63
N ASN A 20 -6.85 -9.93 1.40
CA ASN A 20 -7.50 -10.14 0.11
C ASN A 20 -6.86 -9.31 -1.00
N PHE A 21 -6.53 -8.05 -0.71
CA PHE A 21 -5.80 -7.18 -1.63
C PHE A 21 -4.43 -7.78 -1.98
N LEU A 22 -3.68 -8.20 -0.97
CA LEU A 22 -2.35 -8.78 -1.16
C LEU A 22 -2.41 -10.12 -1.91
N ARG A 23 -3.46 -10.91 -1.68
CA ARG A 23 -3.67 -12.14 -2.45
C ARG A 23 -3.89 -11.84 -3.93
N GLN A 24 -4.66 -10.79 -4.24
CA GLN A 24 -4.83 -10.36 -5.64
C GLN A 24 -3.51 -9.92 -6.24
N CYS A 25 -2.69 -9.19 -5.48
CA CYS A 25 -1.34 -8.82 -5.92
C CYS A 25 -0.50 -10.05 -6.26
N SER A 26 -0.60 -11.10 -5.43
CA SER A 26 0.18 -12.32 -5.62
C SER A 26 -0.16 -13.08 -6.90
N LYS A 27 -1.33 -12.82 -7.46
CA LYS A 27 -1.74 -13.40 -8.75
C LYS A 27 -1.14 -12.66 -9.94
N LEU A 28 -0.65 -11.44 -9.73
CA LEU A 28 -0.12 -10.60 -10.80
C LEU A 28 1.40 -10.65 -10.89
N ALA A 29 2.08 -11.03 -9.82
CA ALA A 29 3.54 -10.97 -9.76
C ALA A 29 4.09 -12.05 -8.83
N ASP A 30 5.38 -12.33 -8.98
CA ASP A 30 6.07 -13.35 -8.19
C ASP A 30 6.59 -12.80 -6.86
N LYS A 31 6.93 -11.51 -6.83
CA LYS A 31 7.43 -10.84 -5.63
C LYS A 31 6.56 -9.63 -5.32
N ILE A 32 6.05 -9.58 -4.10
CA ILE A 32 5.22 -8.48 -3.62
C ILE A 32 6.03 -7.69 -2.59
N ILE A 33 6.31 -6.43 -2.92
CA ILE A 33 7.05 -5.53 -2.05
C ILE A 33 6.09 -4.45 -1.56
N VAL A 34 5.94 -4.35 -0.24
CA VAL A 34 5.07 -3.36 0.39
C VAL A 34 5.91 -2.19 0.89
N SER A 35 5.59 -1.00 0.42
CA SER A 35 6.14 0.25 0.93
C SER A 35 5.23 0.73 2.05
N LEU A 36 5.66 0.53 3.30
CA LEU A 36 4.84 0.77 4.47
C LEU A 36 5.06 2.17 5.03
N ASN A 37 4.00 2.95 5.11
CA ASN A 37 4.07 4.32 5.60
C ASN A 37 4.56 4.36 7.04
N THR A 38 5.57 5.20 7.31
CA THR A 38 6.06 5.42 8.68
C THR A 38 5.05 6.22 9.50
N ASP A 39 5.13 6.12 10.82
CA ASP A 39 4.24 6.88 11.71
C ASP A 39 4.40 8.38 11.48
N GLU A 40 5.63 8.85 11.28
CA GLU A 40 5.94 10.25 11.03
C GLU A 40 5.30 10.75 9.73
N PHE A 41 5.40 9.97 8.66
CA PHE A 41 4.80 10.34 7.38
C PHE A 41 3.27 10.43 7.49
N ILE A 42 2.65 9.46 8.19
CA ILE A 42 1.20 9.46 8.40
C ILE A 42 0.77 10.68 9.20
N GLN A 43 1.53 11.04 10.25
CA GLN A 43 1.26 12.22 11.05
C GLN A 43 1.33 13.50 10.20
N GLU A 44 2.29 13.60 9.30
CA GLU A 44 2.45 14.76 8.43
C GLU A 44 1.25 14.98 7.52
N TYR A 45 0.74 13.93 6.86
CA TYR A 45 -0.32 14.13 5.87
C TYR A 45 -1.73 13.90 6.39
N LYS A 46 -1.91 13.15 7.47
CA LYS A 46 -3.23 12.92 8.07
C LYS A 46 -3.46 13.68 9.37
N GLY A 47 -2.39 14.20 9.98
CA GLY A 47 -2.49 14.91 11.26
C GLY A 47 -2.76 14.00 12.45
N LYS A 48 -2.60 12.68 12.28
CA LYS A 48 -2.78 11.70 13.36
C LYS A 48 -1.92 10.47 13.10
N THR A 49 -1.62 9.73 14.16
CA THR A 49 -0.87 8.47 14.04
C THR A 49 -1.83 7.30 13.81
N PRO A 50 -1.35 6.19 13.23
CA PRO A 50 -2.14 4.97 13.17
C PRO A 50 -2.34 4.38 14.58
N ILE A 51 -3.28 3.46 14.71
CA ILE A 51 -3.51 2.74 15.98
C ILE A 51 -2.32 1.85 16.30
N MET A 52 -1.82 1.11 15.31
CA MET A 52 -0.68 0.23 15.48
C MET A 52 0.60 0.94 15.08
N THR A 53 1.68 0.68 15.82
CA THR A 53 3.00 1.24 15.51
C THR A 53 3.50 0.68 14.18
N TYR A 54 4.51 1.36 13.60
CA TYR A 54 5.16 0.86 12.38
C TYR A 54 5.64 -0.58 12.56
N SER A 55 6.31 -0.87 13.67
CA SER A 55 6.83 -2.22 13.95
C SER A 55 5.74 -3.27 13.99
N GLU A 56 4.60 -2.97 14.61
CA GLU A 56 3.46 -3.88 14.67
C GLU A 56 2.86 -4.11 13.28
N ARG A 57 2.73 -3.06 12.49
CA ARG A 57 2.20 -3.13 11.13
C ARG A 57 3.16 -3.90 10.21
N GLU A 58 4.46 -3.64 10.34
CA GLU A 58 5.49 -4.36 9.59
C GLU A 58 5.46 -5.85 9.89
N GLN A 59 5.39 -6.23 11.17
CA GLN A 59 5.35 -7.63 11.57
C GLN A 59 4.13 -8.34 11.01
N SER A 60 2.96 -7.70 11.05
CA SER A 60 1.74 -8.27 10.47
C SER A 60 1.91 -8.56 8.99
N LEU A 61 2.53 -7.64 8.26
CA LEU A 61 2.79 -7.81 6.82
C LEU A 61 3.82 -8.91 6.56
N MET A 62 4.89 -8.96 7.34
CA MET A 62 5.94 -9.96 7.16
C MET A 62 5.42 -11.38 7.43
N ASP A 63 4.42 -11.52 8.29
CA ASP A 63 3.79 -12.81 8.57
C ASP A 63 2.71 -13.19 7.54
N CYS A 64 2.38 -12.29 6.63
CA CYS A 64 1.44 -12.56 5.56
C CYS A 64 2.13 -13.33 4.43
N LYS A 65 1.58 -14.49 4.08
CA LYS A 65 2.21 -15.39 3.08
C LYS A 65 2.33 -14.77 1.69
N TYR A 66 1.61 -13.69 1.40
CA TYR A 66 1.63 -13.03 0.10
C TYR A 66 2.69 -11.93 -0.01
N VAL A 67 3.30 -11.54 1.11
CA VAL A 67 4.29 -10.45 1.15
C VAL A 67 5.69 -11.04 1.17
N HIS A 68 6.57 -10.52 0.31
CA HIS A 68 7.96 -10.96 0.25
C HIS A 68 8.89 -10.02 1.02
N THR A 69 8.65 -8.72 0.93
CA THR A 69 9.50 -7.72 1.57
C THR A 69 8.67 -6.50 1.95
N VAL A 70 9.01 -5.92 3.09
CA VAL A 70 8.45 -4.64 3.53
C VAL A 70 9.58 -3.62 3.58
N VAL A 71 9.37 -2.46 2.96
CA VAL A 71 10.32 -1.35 3.01
C VAL A 71 9.62 -0.12 3.61
N PRO A 72 10.33 0.73 4.34
CA PRO A 72 9.70 1.91 4.94
C PRO A 72 9.41 2.96 3.87
N ASN A 73 8.25 3.61 3.99
CA ASN A 73 7.91 4.80 3.23
C ASN A 73 7.92 5.99 4.19
N SER A 74 9.06 6.66 4.27
CA SER A 74 9.25 7.80 5.18
C SER A 74 8.64 9.10 4.62
N GLY A 75 8.01 9.03 3.46
CA GLY A 75 7.40 10.18 2.83
C GLY A 75 8.36 10.87 1.89
N GLY A 76 8.23 12.15 1.83
CA GLY A 76 8.72 12.91 0.71
C GLY A 76 7.63 12.97 -0.33
N ALA A 77 7.53 14.12 -0.94
CA ALA A 77 6.46 14.36 -1.90
C ALA A 77 6.64 13.50 -3.16
N ASP A 78 7.87 13.17 -3.51
CA ASP A 78 8.20 12.45 -4.73
C ASP A 78 8.50 10.98 -4.45
N SER A 79 7.62 10.09 -4.92
CA SER A 79 7.76 8.65 -4.73
C SER A 79 8.74 8.00 -5.72
N LYS A 80 9.13 8.71 -6.78
CA LYS A 80 9.92 8.13 -7.87
C LYS A 80 11.25 7.49 -7.43
N PRO A 81 12.06 8.11 -6.57
CA PRO A 81 13.32 7.49 -6.16
C PRO A 81 13.12 6.13 -5.46
N ALA A 82 12.14 6.05 -4.56
CA ALA A 82 11.84 4.81 -3.85
C ALA A 82 11.34 3.71 -4.80
N ILE A 83 10.51 4.08 -5.76
CA ILE A 83 9.99 3.15 -6.76
C ILE A 83 11.13 2.63 -7.65
N LEU A 84 12.02 3.51 -8.09
CA LEU A 84 13.16 3.12 -8.93
C LEU A 84 14.11 2.18 -8.19
N GLU A 85 14.28 2.36 -6.89
CA GLU A 85 15.11 1.48 -6.08
C GLU A 85 14.54 0.06 -6.04
N VAL A 86 13.23 -0.08 -5.94
CA VAL A 86 12.54 -1.38 -5.98
C VAL A 86 12.55 -1.96 -7.39
N ASN A 87 12.50 -1.11 -8.40
CA ASN A 87 12.46 -1.48 -9.82
C ASN A 87 11.31 -2.45 -10.13
N PRO A 88 10.04 -2.06 -9.84
CA PRO A 88 8.92 -2.95 -10.05
C PRO A 88 8.47 -3.00 -11.51
N ASP A 89 7.82 -4.09 -11.88
CA ASP A 89 7.08 -4.22 -13.15
C ASP A 89 5.66 -3.68 -13.02
N ILE A 90 5.09 -3.75 -11.81
CA ILE A 90 3.69 -3.40 -11.54
C ILE A 90 3.63 -2.57 -10.26
N ILE A 91 2.82 -1.51 -10.31
CA ILE A 91 2.36 -0.80 -9.10
C ILE A 91 0.87 -1.11 -8.97
N ALA A 92 0.46 -1.64 -7.82
CA ALA A 92 -0.94 -1.94 -7.54
C ALA A 92 -1.47 -1.04 -6.43
N ILE A 93 -2.71 -0.61 -6.58
CA ILE A 93 -3.41 0.24 -5.61
C ILE A 93 -4.90 -0.07 -5.65
N GLY A 94 -5.62 0.26 -4.57
CA GLY A 94 -7.06 0.04 -4.50
C GLY A 94 -7.84 0.97 -5.40
N THR A 95 -9.03 0.54 -5.81
CA THR A 95 -9.89 1.28 -6.75
C THR A 95 -10.42 2.61 -6.21
N ASP A 96 -10.36 2.86 -4.88
CA ASP A 96 -10.69 4.17 -4.32
C ASP A 96 -9.82 5.28 -4.92
N TRP A 97 -8.57 4.97 -5.28
CA TRP A 97 -7.66 5.91 -5.92
C TRP A 97 -8.04 6.23 -7.37
N ALA A 98 -8.91 5.42 -7.99
CA ALA A 98 -9.44 5.74 -9.31
C ALA A 98 -10.34 6.99 -9.27
N LYS A 99 -10.91 7.30 -8.12
CA LYS A 99 -11.73 8.49 -7.86
C LYS A 99 -10.94 9.65 -7.27
N LYS A 100 -9.68 9.43 -6.94
CA LYS A 100 -8.74 10.41 -6.41
C LYS A 100 -7.56 10.49 -7.36
N ASP A 101 -6.79 11.55 -7.29
CA ASP A 101 -5.64 11.73 -8.17
C ASP A 101 -4.41 11.02 -7.58
N TYR A 102 -4.24 9.75 -7.92
CA TYR A 102 -3.10 8.96 -7.47
C TYR A 102 -1.78 9.45 -8.06
N TYR A 103 -1.82 9.95 -9.29
CA TYR A 103 -0.64 10.54 -9.93
C TYR A 103 -0.12 11.73 -9.13
N LYS A 104 -1.02 12.59 -8.68
CA LYS A 104 -0.67 13.73 -7.83
C LYS A 104 -0.12 13.27 -6.48
N GLN A 105 -0.74 12.28 -5.87
CA GLN A 105 -0.31 11.73 -4.59
C GLN A 105 1.11 11.18 -4.66
N MET A 106 1.43 10.47 -5.72
CA MET A 106 2.72 9.81 -5.92
C MET A 106 3.74 10.69 -6.63
N GLN A 107 3.31 11.81 -7.18
CA GLN A 107 4.13 12.74 -7.95
C GLN A 107 4.83 12.09 -9.15
N PHE A 108 4.11 11.20 -9.83
CA PHE A 108 4.54 10.68 -11.12
C PHE A 108 3.44 10.90 -12.17
N THR A 109 3.77 10.64 -13.43
CA THR A 109 2.85 10.74 -14.57
C THR A 109 2.74 9.39 -15.25
N GLN A 110 1.69 9.21 -16.06
CA GLN A 110 1.58 8.00 -16.88
C GLN A 110 2.78 7.88 -17.85
N GLU A 111 3.26 9.00 -18.38
CA GLU A 111 4.44 9.03 -19.25
C GLU A 111 5.67 8.48 -18.53
N TRP A 112 5.88 8.90 -17.27
CA TRP A 112 6.99 8.38 -16.46
C TRP A 112 6.87 6.88 -16.22
N LEU A 113 5.67 6.39 -15.94
CA LEU A 113 5.41 4.95 -15.78
C LEU A 113 5.74 4.20 -17.08
N ASP A 114 5.28 4.72 -18.21
CA ASP A 114 5.53 4.13 -19.52
C ASP A 114 7.03 4.08 -19.83
N ASP A 115 7.73 5.17 -19.57
CA ASP A 115 9.18 5.28 -19.80
C ASP A 115 9.99 4.28 -18.96
N ASN A 116 9.47 3.89 -17.82
CA ASN A 116 10.11 2.93 -16.91
C ASN A 116 9.50 1.52 -17.01
N ASN A 117 8.61 1.29 -17.97
CA ASN A 117 7.96 -0.01 -18.19
C ASN A 117 7.21 -0.51 -16.96
N ILE A 118 6.51 0.39 -16.27
CA ILE A 118 5.73 0.08 -15.08
C ILE A 118 4.25 0.12 -15.41
N LEU A 119 3.54 -0.96 -15.11
CA LEU A 119 2.09 -1.04 -15.27
C LEU A 119 1.42 -0.64 -13.96
N LEU A 120 0.49 0.32 -14.01
CA LEU A 120 -0.32 0.71 -12.86
C LEU A 120 -1.64 -0.04 -12.90
N VAL A 121 -1.96 -0.77 -11.83
CA VAL A 121 -3.15 -1.61 -11.73
C VAL A 121 -3.99 -1.19 -10.54
N TYR A 122 -5.29 -1.00 -10.76
CA TYR A 122 -6.26 -0.75 -9.70
C TYR A 122 -6.96 -2.06 -9.36
N LEU A 123 -6.93 -2.44 -8.08
CA LEU A 123 -7.58 -3.65 -7.59
C LEU A 123 -8.78 -3.30 -6.72
N ALA A 124 -9.86 -4.06 -6.87
CA ALA A 124 -11.10 -3.80 -6.14
C ALA A 124 -10.93 -4.05 -4.65
N TYR A 125 -11.55 -3.17 -3.84
CA TYR A 125 -11.61 -3.35 -2.40
C TYR A 125 -12.55 -4.48 -2.02
N THR A 126 -12.27 -5.07 -0.86
CA THR A 126 -13.21 -5.98 -0.20
C THR A 126 -14.30 -5.13 0.47
N GLU A 127 -15.54 -5.36 0.09
CA GLU A 127 -16.67 -4.64 0.67
C GLU A 127 -16.92 -5.09 2.12
N GLY A 128 -17.41 -4.16 2.94
CA GLY A 128 -17.86 -4.43 4.29
C GLY A 128 -16.76 -4.47 5.35
N ILE A 129 -15.49 -4.34 4.97
CA ILE A 129 -14.41 -4.28 5.93
C ILE A 129 -13.37 -3.23 5.54
N SER A 130 -12.95 -2.44 6.52
CA SER A 130 -11.90 -1.44 6.39
C SER A 130 -11.41 -1.09 7.79
N THR A 131 -10.27 -0.42 7.88
CA THR A 131 -9.79 0.07 9.18
C THR A 131 -10.81 1.02 9.82
N THR A 132 -11.42 1.88 9.02
CA THR A 132 -12.49 2.78 9.49
C THR A 132 -13.69 2.00 10.01
N GLU A 133 -14.12 0.97 9.32
CA GLU A 133 -15.23 0.12 9.74
C GLU A 133 -14.93 -0.63 11.04
N ILE A 134 -13.71 -1.12 11.20
CA ILE A 134 -13.29 -1.78 12.44
C ILE A 134 -13.35 -0.80 13.62
N LYS A 135 -12.85 0.43 13.42
CA LYS A 135 -12.92 1.48 14.46
C LYS A 135 -14.38 1.78 14.84
N ARG A 136 -15.26 1.84 13.84
CA ARG A 136 -16.70 2.06 14.08
C ARG A 136 -17.29 0.94 14.92
N ARG A 137 -16.99 -0.32 14.60
CA ARG A 137 -17.47 -1.49 15.36
C ARG A 137 -17.00 -1.45 16.80
N ILE A 138 -15.76 -1.04 17.04
CA ILE A 138 -15.20 -0.90 18.38
C ILE A 138 -16.00 0.15 19.16
N ASN A 139 -16.22 1.33 18.59
CA ASN A 139 -16.99 2.39 19.21
C ASN A 139 -18.42 1.95 19.57
N ASP A 140 -19.08 1.24 18.66
CA ASP A 140 -20.46 0.79 18.86
C ASP A 140 -20.60 -0.25 19.97
N ARG A 141 -19.51 -0.92 20.34
CA ARG A 141 -19.53 -2.02 21.32
C ARG A 141 -18.90 -1.65 22.66
N LEU A 142 -18.39 -0.46 22.81
CA LEU A 142 -17.85 0.06 24.08
C LEU A 142 -18.95 0.76 24.93
#